data_a3546bb475587495c8d59744552a9bdc
#
_entry.id   a3546bb475587495c8d59744552a9bdc
#
_cell.length_a   1.000
_cell.length_b   1.000
_cell.length_c   1.000
_cell.angle_alpha   90.00
_cell.angle_beta   90.00
_cell.angle_gamma   90.00
#
_symmetry.space_group_name_H-M   'P 1'
#
loop_
_entity.id
_entity.type
_entity.pdbx_description
1 polymer ?
#
loop_
_entity_poly.entity_id
_entity_poly.type
_entity_poly.pdbx_seq_one_letter_code
_entity_poly.pdbx_strand_id
1 'polypeptide(L)'
;MAAEVLFDTSGFFALMDSRDPAHDRAKAWLSAQRKQLRPVTTEWIVGETCTLLVARQRSHLVGRFLDYLEQSAALLVLNPDEALLASAKDLIRRQAEQGYSFVDCLSFRAMKERGIVQALTSDGHFRKAGFVPLLAY
;
A
#
# COMPACT_ATOMS: atom_id res chain seq x y z
N MET A 1 -5.19 -21.00 -4.20
CA MET A 1 -4.06 -20.14 -3.81
C MET A 1 -4.53 -18.74 -3.46
N ALA A 2 -3.92 -18.15 -2.44
CA ALA A 2 -4.26 -16.79 -2.05
C ALA A 2 -3.71 -15.80 -3.07
N ALA A 3 -4.53 -14.82 -3.47
CA ALA A 3 -4.11 -13.73 -4.33
C ALA A 3 -3.34 -12.69 -3.52
N GLU A 4 -2.24 -12.20 -4.08
CA GLU A 4 -1.50 -11.10 -3.47
C GLU A 4 -2.16 -9.77 -3.81
N VAL A 5 -2.27 -8.90 -2.81
CA VAL A 5 -2.79 -7.53 -2.96
C VAL A 5 -1.82 -6.59 -2.26
N LEU A 6 -1.43 -5.52 -2.93
CA LEU A 6 -0.56 -4.52 -2.30
C LEU A 6 -1.39 -3.64 -1.37
N PHE A 7 -0.95 -3.50 -0.13
CA PHE A 7 -1.54 -2.56 0.82
C PHE A 7 -0.70 -1.29 0.81
N ASP A 8 -1.31 -0.21 0.33
CA ASP A 8 -0.70 1.11 0.27
C ASP A 8 -1.05 1.92 1.53
N THR A 9 -0.39 3.04 1.70
CA THR A 9 -0.59 3.93 2.85
C THR A 9 -2.07 4.29 3.07
N SER A 10 -2.77 4.71 2.02
CA SER A 10 -4.19 5.06 2.14
C SER A 10 -5.06 3.85 2.52
N GLY A 11 -4.66 2.66 2.11
CA GLY A 11 -5.34 1.43 2.50
C GLY A 11 -5.18 1.14 3.99
N PHE A 12 -3.97 1.28 4.52
CA PHE A 12 -3.74 1.13 5.95
C PHE A 12 -4.51 2.18 6.77
N PHE A 13 -4.50 3.44 6.33
CA PHE A 13 -5.29 4.49 6.97
C PHE A 13 -6.77 4.14 7.00
N ALA A 14 -7.31 3.70 5.87
CA ALA A 14 -8.72 3.33 5.78
C ALA A 14 -9.07 2.20 6.75
N LEU A 15 -8.19 1.22 6.92
CA LEU A 15 -8.42 0.11 7.85
C LEU A 15 -8.35 0.55 9.31
N MET A 16 -7.45 1.48 9.64
CA MET A 16 -7.15 1.82 11.04
C MET A 16 -7.92 3.02 11.58
N ASP A 17 -8.19 4.01 10.74
CA ASP A 17 -8.81 5.26 11.17
C ASP A 17 -10.30 5.24 10.87
N SER A 18 -11.12 5.13 11.93
CA SER A 18 -12.59 5.11 11.79
C SER A 18 -13.16 6.41 11.21
N ARG A 19 -12.36 7.49 11.16
CA ARG A 19 -12.77 8.75 10.56
C ARG A 19 -12.41 8.85 9.07
N ASP A 20 -11.69 7.87 8.54
CA ASP A 20 -11.37 7.84 7.11
C ASP A 20 -12.64 7.57 6.30
N PRO A 21 -12.91 8.35 5.23
CA PRO A 21 -14.11 8.14 4.41
C PRO A 21 -14.23 6.74 3.80
N ALA A 22 -13.10 6.04 3.61
CA ALA A 22 -13.08 4.70 3.04
C ALA A 22 -13.06 3.59 4.13
N HIS A 23 -13.15 3.96 5.41
CA HIS A 23 -13.00 2.98 6.51
C HIS A 23 -13.95 1.79 6.39
N ASP A 24 -15.23 2.05 6.25
CA ASP A 24 -16.23 0.97 6.20
C ASP A 24 -16.06 0.09 4.97
N ARG A 25 -15.76 0.70 3.82
CA ARG A 25 -15.50 -0.05 2.59
C ARG A 25 -14.25 -0.92 2.70
N ALA A 26 -13.19 -0.40 3.28
CA ALA A 26 -11.93 -1.13 3.45
C ALA A 26 -12.13 -2.34 4.38
N LYS A 27 -12.81 -2.13 5.49
CA LYS A 27 -13.10 -3.22 6.44
C LYS A 27 -14.01 -4.27 5.83
N ALA A 28 -15.03 -3.86 5.11
CA ALA A 28 -15.94 -4.78 4.44
C ALA A 28 -15.19 -5.61 3.37
N TRP A 29 -14.34 -4.95 2.59
CA TRP A 29 -13.54 -5.63 1.59
C TRP A 29 -12.63 -6.68 2.24
N LEU A 30 -11.92 -6.29 3.28
CA LEU A 30 -10.98 -7.19 3.97
C LEU A 30 -11.71 -8.40 4.56
N SER A 31 -12.86 -8.18 5.20
CA SER A 31 -13.66 -9.26 5.79
C SER A 31 -14.14 -10.25 4.72
N ALA A 32 -14.48 -9.75 3.53
CA ALA A 32 -14.95 -10.58 2.43
C ALA A 32 -13.85 -11.47 1.84
N GLN A 33 -12.58 -11.10 1.96
CA GLN A 33 -11.47 -11.89 1.42
C GLN A 33 -11.18 -13.16 2.22
N ARG A 34 -11.43 -13.12 3.52
CA ARG A 34 -11.17 -14.22 4.43
C ARG A 34 -9.73 -14.74 4.32
N LYS A 35 -9.55 -16.05 4.05
CA LYS A 35 -8.24 -16.68 3.92
C LYS A 35 -7.67 -16.68 2.50
N GLN A 36 -8.34 -16.02 1.57
CA GLN A 36 -7.93 -16.00 0.17
C GLN A 36 -7.07 -14.79 -0.19
N LEU A 37 -6.64 -14.06 0.80
CA LEU A 37 -5.84 -12.86 0.64
C LEU A 37 -4.44 -13.07 1.18
N ARG A 38 -3.45 -12.66 0.42
CA ARG A 38 -2.09 -12.48 0.90
C ARG A 38 -1.71 -11.01 0.80
N PRO A 39 -1.76 -10.26 1.91
CA PRO A 39 -1.38 -8.84 1.87
C PRO A 39 0.13 -8.70 1.71
N VAL A 40 0.51 -7.77 0.85
CA VAL A 40 1.90 -7.44 0.56
C VAL A 40 2.07 -5.92 0.72
N THR A 41 3.15 -5.49 1.35
CA THR A 41 3.51 -4.08 1.41
C THR A 41 5.03 -3.95 1.28
N THR A 42 5.55 -2.74 1.40
CA THR A 42 6.99 -2.51 1.36
C THR A 42 7.44 -1.73 2.59
N GLU A 43 8.73 -1.83 2.93
CA GLU A 43 9.31 -1.03 4.01
C GLU A 43 9.11 0.47 3.79
N TRP A 44 9.11 0.93 2.52
CA TRP A 44 8.90 2.33 2.20
C TRP A 44 7.47 2.79 2.47
N ILE A 45 6.48 1.93 2.19
CA ILE A 45 5.08 2.22 2.55
C ILE A 45 4.94 2.25 4.07
N VAL A 46 5.60 1.33 4.79
CA VAL A 46 5.55 1.31 6.25
C VAL A 46 6.08 2.64 6.82
N GLY A 47 7.23 3.09 6.34
CA GLY A 47 7.81 4.37 6.77
C GLY A 47 6.91 5.55 6.45
N GLU A 48 6.37 5.61 5.24
CA GLU A 48 5.45 6.67 4.82
C GLU A 48 4.19 6.67 5.69
N THR A 49 3.64 5.50 5.98
CA THR A 49 2.44 5.37 6.82
C THR A 49 2.69 5.92 8.22
N CYS A 50 3.80 5.54 8.84
CA CYS A 50 4.17 6.06 10.16
C CYS A 50 4.33 7.57 10.14
N THR A 51 5.04 8.11 9.14
CA THR A 51 5.26 9.54 9.00
C THR A 51 3.93 10.30 8.86
N LEU A 52 3.02 9.81 8.03
CA LEU A 52 1.73 10.46 7.80
C LEU A 52 0.80 10.33 9.02
N LEU A 53 0.84 9.22 9.74
CA LEU A 53 0.07 9.09 10.98
C LEU A 53 0.47 10.18 11.98
N VAL A 54 1.77 10.40 12.15
CA VAL A 54 2.27 11.46 13.03
C VAL A 54 1.87 12.84 12.49
N ALA A 55 2.10 13.10 11.21
CA ALA A 55 1.82 14.40 10.58
C ALA A 55 0.34 14.77 10.62
N ARG A 56 -0.55 13.80 10.59
CA ARG A 56 -2.01 14.01 10.58
C ARG A 56 -2.62 13.89 11.98
N GLN A 57 -1.80 13.99 13.02
CA GLN A 57 -2.24 13.91 14.41
C GLN A 57 -2.92 12.58 14.76
N ARG A 58 -2.41 11.50 14.21
CA ARG A 58 -2.83 10.13 14.48
C ARG A 58 -1.71 9.32 15.11
N SER A 59 -0.80 9.97 15.83
CA SER A 59 0.36 9.31 16.44
C SER A 59 -0.04 8.15 17.37
N HIS A 60 -1.23 8.22 17.96
CA HIS A 60 -1.76 7.16 18.81
C HIS A 60 -2.00 5.84 18.05
N LEU A 61 -2.05 5.89 16.72
CA LEU A 61 -2.23 4.68 15.90
C LEU A 61 -0.91 4.05 15.45
N VAL A 62 0.23 4.72 15.63
CA VAL A 62 1.53 4.20 15.14
C VAL A 62 1.87 2.86 15.79
N GLY A 63 1.75 2.77 17.12
CA GLY A 63 2.05 1.52 17.83
C GLY A 63 1.17 0.36 17.37
N ARG A 64 -0.13 0.63 17.22
CA ARG A 64 -1.10 -0.37 16.74
C ARG A 64 -0.79 -0.83 15.31
N PHE A 65 -0.37 0.11 14.45
CA PHE A 65 0.03 -0.21 13.08
C PHE A 65 1.25 -1.13 13.06
N LEU A 66 2.28 -0.78 13.80
CA LEU A 66 3.50 -1.59 13.86
C LEU A 66 3.24 -2.97 14.47
N ASP A 67 2.42 -3.03 15.53
CA ASP A 67 2.02 -4.31 16.14
C ASP A 67 1.26 -5.18 15.13
N TYR A 68 0.35 -4.59 14.36
CA TYR A 68 -0.35 -5.32 13.31
C TYR A 68 0.61 -5.93 12.29
N LEU A 69 1.59 -5.16 11.83
CA LEU A 69 2.59 -5.65 10.88
C LEU A 69 3.40 -6.81 11.46
N GLU A 70 3.83 -6.69 12.71
CA GLU A 70 4.67 -7.69 13.37
C GLU A 70 3.91 -8.98 13.70
N GLN A 71 2.62 -8.85 14.03
CA GLN A 71 1.79 -9.97 14.47
C GLN A 71 1.04 -10.66 13.33
N SER A 72 1.00 -10.07 12.15
CA SER A 72 0.29 -10.62 11.00
C SER A 72 1.15 -11.65 10.28
N ALA A 73 0.86 -12.92 10.48
CA ALA A 73 1.62 -14.01 9.84
C ALA A 73 1.46 -14.03 8.33
N ALA A 74 0.34 -13.53 7.81
CA ALA A 74 0.05 -13.56 6.37
C ALA A 74 0.65 -12.38 5.61
N LEU A 75 0.96 -11.28 6.31
CA LEU A 75 1.47 -10.07 5.66
C LEU A 75 2.93 -10.23 5.28
N LEU A 76 3.23 -9.94 4.02
CA LEU A 76 4.61 -9.92 3.51
C LEU A 76 5.06 -8.47 3.37
N VAL A 77 6.12 -8.10 4.08
CA VAL A 77 6.75 -6.78 3.96
C VAL A 77 8.00 -6.93 3.10
N LEU A 78 7.96 -6.35 1.90
CA LEU A 78 9.08 -6.40 0.97
C LEU A 78 10.14 -5.39 1.37
N ASN A 79 11.39 -5.82 1.34
CA ASN A 79 12.53 -4.94 1.51
C ASN A 79 13.17 -4.74 0.12
N PRO A 80 12.93 -3.58 -0.54
CA PRO A 80 13.40 -3.37 -1.89
C PRO A 80 14.93 -3.46 -1.99
N ASP A 81 15.39 -4.26 -2.93
CA ASP A 81 16.82 -4.39 -3.23
C ASP A 81 17.30 -3.26 -4.17
N GLU A 82 18.58 -3.25 -4.47
CA GLU A 82 19.17 -2.22 -5.34
C GLU A 82 18.54 -2.22 -6.73
N ALA A 83 18.23 -3.40 -7.27
CA ALA A 83 17.63 -3.51 -8.61
C ALA A 83 16.22 -2.92 -8.64
N LEU A 84 15.41 -3.17 -7.61
CA LEU A 84 14.07 -2.61 -7.51
C LEU A 84 14.13 -1.10 -7.30
N LEU A 85 15.03 -0.62 -6.47
CA LEU A 85 15.23 0.83 -6.26
C LEU A 85 15.65 1.50 -7.56
N ALA A 86 16.58 0.91 -8.32
CA ALA A 86 17.00 1.44 -9.61
C ALA A 86 15.86 1.48 -10.62
N SER A 87 15.01 0.45 -10.63
CA SER A 87 13.83 0.39 -11.48
C SER A 87 12.82 1.51 -11.14
N ALA A 88 12.62 1.77 -9.85
CA ALA A 88 11.74 2.86 -9.39
C ALA A 88 12.31 4.23 -9.78
N LYS A 89 13.63 4.43 -9.65
CA LYS A 89 14.29 5.68 -10.07
C LYS A 89 14.13 5.90 -11.56
N ASP A 90 14.26 4.84 -12.35
CA ASP A 90 14.06 4.92 -13.80
C ASP A 90 12.62 5.33 -14.14
N LEU A 91 11.65 4.76 -13.45
CA LEU A 91 10.24 5.08 -13.67
C LEU A 91 9.93 6.54 -13.30
N ILE A 92 10.37 7.02 -12.15
CA ILE A 92 10.09 8.41 -11.74
C ILE A 92 10.80 9.40 -12.68
N ARG A 93 11.99 9.06 -13.17
CA ARG A 93 12.70 9.90 -14.13
C ARG A 93 11.92 10.05 -15.44
N ARG A 94 11.34 8.95 -15.94
CA ARG A 94 10.57 8.97 -17.20
C ARG A 94 9.19 9.58 -17.04
N GLN A 95 8.58 9.46 -15.88
CA GLN A 95 7.17 9.82 -15.69
C GLN A 95 6.96 10.84 -14.56
N ALA A 96 7.95 11.70 -14.33
CA ALA A 96 7.85 12.73 -13.29
C ALA A 96 6.61 13.61 -13.45
N GLU A 97 6.18 13.87 -14.70
CA GLU A 97 5.02 14.72 -15.01
C GLU A 97 3.69 14.07 -14.61
N GLN A 98 3.67 12.77 -14.36
CA GLN A 98 2.46 12.07 -13.94
C GLN A 98 2.05 12.36 -12.49
N GLY A 99 2.96 12.95 -11.71
CA GLY A 99 2.69 13.27 -10.31
C GLY A 99 2.88 12.09 -9.36
N TYR A 100 3.50 11.00 -9.81
CA TYR A 100 3.79 9.85 -8.93
C TYR A 100 4.85 10.23 -7.91
N SER A 101 4.65 9.81 -6.65
CA SER A 101 5.72 9.86 -5.65
C SER A 101 6.75 8.77 -5.91
N PHE A 102 7.91 8.86 -5.26
CA PHE A 102 8.89 7.79 -5.34
C PHE A 102 8.34 6.48 -4.76
N VAL A 103 7.59 6.57 -3.65
CA VAL A 103 6.95 5.39 -3.05
C VAL A 103 5.94 4.77 -4.01
N ASP A 104 5.18 5.58 -4.75
CA ASP A 104 4.28 5.09 -5.82
C ASP A 104 5.08 4.30 -6.86
N CYS A 105 6.15 4.88 -7.37
CA CYS A 105 6.97 4.23 -8.40
C CYS A 105 7.56 2.92 -7.91
N LEU A 106 8.02 2.88 -6.67
CA LEU A 106 8.53 1.67 -6.05
C LEU A 106 7.45 0.61 -5.94
N SER A 107 6.25 1.01 -5.51
CA SER A 107 5.09 0.12 -5.41
C SER A 107 4.70 -0.45 -6.77
N PHE A 108 4.64 0.41 -7.80
CA PHE A 108 4.27 -0.03 -9.16
C PHE A 108 5.27 -1.06 -9.71
N ARG A 109 6.56 -0.84 -9.48
CA ARG A 109 7.59 -1.78 -9.93
C ARG A 109 7.56 -3.09 -9.16
N ALA A 110 7.35 -3.02 -7.84
CA ALA A 110 7.20 -4.22 -7.02
C ALA A 110 5.97 -5.05 -7.44
N MET A 111 4.85 -4.39 -7.69
CA MET A 111 3.63 -5.04 -8.15
C MET A 111 3.85 -5.72 -9.50
N LYS A 112 4.46 -5.03 -10.44
CA LYS A 112 4.74 -5.58 -11.76
C LYS A 112 5.65 -6.80 -11.68
N GLU A 113 6.71 -6.72 -10.91
CA GLU A 113 7.66 -7.82 -10.73
C GLU A 113 6.99 -9.07 -10.14
N ARG A 114 6.05 -8.89 -9.23
CA ARG A 114 5.34 -9.99 -8.57
C ARG A 114 4.04 -10.40 -9.27
N GLY A 115 3.63 -9.72 -10.32
CA GLY A 115 2.35 -9.99 -10.98
C GLY A 115 1.13 -9.59 -10.14
N ILE A 116 1.26 -8.62 -9.25
CA ILE A 116 0.16 -8.11 -8.45
C ILE A 116 -0.62 -7.08 -9.28
N VAL A 117 -1.94 -7.23 -9.33
CA VAL A 117 -2.83 -6.39 -10.13
C VAL A 117 -3.62 -5.41 -9.26
N GLN A 118 -3.98 -5.82 -8.04
CA GLN A 118 -4.85 -5.04 -7.15
C GLN A 118 -4.06 -4.42 -6.02
N ALA A 119 -4.46 -3.20 -5.64
CA ALA A 119 -3.91 -2.51 -4.48
C ALA A 119 -5.04 -2.01 -3.59
N LEU A 120 -4.89 -2.19 -2.29
CA LEU A 120 -5.79 -1.59 -1.31
C LEU A 120 -5.35 -0.14 -1.13
N THR A 121 -5.94 0.74 -1.90
CA THR A 121 -5.59 2.16 -1.98
C THR A 121 -6.77 2.95 -2.52
N SER A 122 -6.87 4.20 -2.11
CA SER A 122 -7.79 5.18 -2.69
C SER A 122 -7.11 6.09 -3.71
N ASP A 123 -5.82 5.90 -3.95
CA ASP A 123 -5.03 6.74 -4.84
C ASP A 123 -5.26 6.37 -6.31
N GLY A 124 -5.82 7.33 -7.08
CA GLY A 124 -6.08 7.16 -8.51
C GLY A 124 -4.83 6.99 -9.37
N HIS A 125 -3.63 7.32 -8.86
CA HIS A 125 -2.37 7.08 -9.58
C HIS A 125 -2.19 5.60 -9.91
N PHE A 126 -2.68 4.70 -9.06
CA PHE A 126 -2.60 3.26 -9.31
C PHE A 126 -3.36 2.86 -10.57
N ARG A 127 -4.58 3.43 -10.76
CA ARG A 127 -5.35 3.18 -12.00
C ARG A 127 -4.62 3.70 -13.22
N LYS A 128 -4.07 4.91 -13.12
CA LYS A 128 -3.31 5.53 -14.19
C LYS A 128 -2.09 4.70 -14.59
N ALA A 129 -1.48 4.03 -13.62
CA ALA A 129 -0.33 3.15 -13.84
C ALA A 129 -0.72 1.74 -14.33
N GLY A 130 -2.01 1.43 -14.45
CA GLY A 130 -2.48 0.16 -14.99
C GLY A 130 -2.91 -0.87 -13.93
N PHE A 131 -3.04 -0.47 -12.68
CA PHE A 131 -3.47 -1.34 -11.58
C PHE A 131 -4.90 -1.04 -11.16
N VAL A 132 -5.46 -1.88 -10.29
CA VAL A 132 -6.83 -1.72 -9.79
C VAL A 132 -6.78 -1.19 -8.36
N PRO A 133 -7.13 0.10 -8.13
CA PRO A 133 -7.22 0.68 -6.79
C PRO A 133 -8.57 0.33 -6.18
N LEU A 134 -8.57 -0.54 -5.18
CA LEU A 134 -9.80 -1.11 -4.62
C LEU A 134 -10.68 -0.11 -3.89
N LEU A 135 -10.12 0.99 -3.40
CA LEU A 135 -10.85 2.00 -2.64
C LEU A 135 -11.10 3.30 -3.43
N ALA A 136 -10.56 3.42 -4.64
CA ALA A 136 -10.80 4.59 -5.49
C ALA A 136 -12.16 4.49 -6.18
N TYR A 137 -12.76 5.65 -6.41
CA TYR A 137 -14.01 5.73 -7.16
C TYR A 137 -13.79 5.74 -8.66
#